data_650623bcc1541ec31af804c83b9ec943
#
_entry.id   650623bcc1541ec31af804c83b9ec943
#
_cell.length_a   1.000
_cell.length_b   1.000
_cell.length_c   1.000
_cell.angle_alpha   90.00
_cell.angle_beta   90.00
_cell.angle_gamma   90.00
#
_symmetry.space_group_name_H-M   'P 1'
#
loop_
_entity.id
_entity.type
_entity.pdbx_description
1 polymer ?
#
loop_
_entity_poly.entity_id
_entity_poly.type
_entity_poly.pdbx_seq_one_letter_code
_entity_poly.pdbx_strand_id
1 'polypeptide(L)'
;STLDRSSAASDVYKRQLDFNSTSFSHPKSGTLSLANPDKGIRDFWIEHTKRCRAIAEEMGRRQGDPCIMNLWVHDGSKDVTVNRMKYRELFKDSLDRIFATEYKNMKDCLESKVFGIGLESYTVGSNEFCVGYSVQHQKLITIDTGHFHPTESAADKVSSMLLFVPELMLHVSRPIRWDSDHVTIMDDPTLELFQEIVRCNALDRVHIGLDYFDASINRIGAYVIGTRAAQKCMSVSYTHLRAHETVLDL
;
A
#
# COMPACT_ATOMS: atom_id res chain seq x y z
N SER A 1 -5.74 6.99 -34.02
CA SER A 1 -5.82 5.70 -34.70
C SER A 1 -6.27 4.62 -33.72
N THR A 2 -6.95 3.58 -34.19
CA THR A 2 -7.54 2.51 -33.38
C THR A 2 -6.49 1.63 -32.70
N LEU A 3 -5.25 1.64 -33.17
CA LEU A 3 -4.11 0.88 -32.64
C LEU A 3 -3.53 1.46 -31.33
N ASP A 4 -3.58 2.78 -31.18
CA ASP A 4 -3.10 3.45 -29.94
C ASP A 4 -4.01 3.19 -28.74
N ARG A 5 -5.30 2.98 -28.98
CA ARG A 5 -6.27 2.68 -27.90
C ARG A 5 -6.16 1.26 -27.37
N SER A 6 -5.68 0.31 -28.18
CA SER A 6 -5.52 -1.07 -27.74
C SER A 6 -4.21 -1.26 -26.94
N SER A 7 -3.16 -0.50 -27.25
CA SER A 7 -1.90 -0.54 -26.49
C SER A 7 -2.05 0.08 -25.09
N ALA A 8 -2.71 1.25 -25.01
CA ALA A 8 -2.97 1.87 -23.70
C ALA A 8 -3.90 1.01 -22.82
N ALA A 9 -4.90 0.34 -23.42
CA ALA A 9 -5.76 -0.58 -22.67
C ALA A 9 -5.03 -1.87 -22.26
N SER A 10 -4.08 -2.36 -23.06
CA SER A 10 -3.30 -3.54 -22.69
C SER A 10 -2.26 -3.24 -21.60
N ASP A 11 -1.71 -2.03 -21.56
CA ASP A 11 -0.79 -1.60 -20.51
C ASP A 11 -1.47 -1.40 -19.15
N VAL A 12 -2.73 -0.96 -19.14
CA VAL A 12 -3.56 -0.87 -17.91
C VAL A 12 -3.87 -2.24 -17.30
N TYR A 13 -3.71 -3.34 -18.04
CA TYR A 13 -4.00 -4.70 -17.57
C TYR A 13 -2.76 -5.57 -17.35
N LYS A 14 -1.57 -4.98 -17.25
CA LYS A 14 -0.38 -5.73 -16.82
C LYS A 14 -0.64 -6.28 -15.42
N ARG A 15 -0.63 -7.61 -15.32
CA ARG A 15 -0.73 -8.28 -14.03
C ARG A 15 0.66 -8.26 -13.39
N GLN A 16 0.83 -7.37 -12.44
CA GLN A 16 2.02 -7.33 -11.61
C GLN A 16 1.80 -8.21 -10.39
N LEU A 17 2.83 -8.94 -9.99
CA LEU A 17 2.88 -9.63 -8.71
C LEU A 17 3.67 -8.76 -7.75
N ASP A 18 3.05 -8.39 -6.65
CA ASP A 18 3.66 -7.66 -5.56
C ASP A 18 3.90 -8.57 -4.35
N PHE A 19 4.69 -8.13 -3.41
CA PHE A 19 5.05 -8.91 -2.24
C PHE A 19 4.81 -8.12 -0.96
N ASN A 20 3.97 -8.67 -0.09
CA ASN A 20 3.77 -8.13 1.26
C ASN A 20 4.59 -8.92 2.27
N SER A 21 5.50 -8.26 2.96
CA SER A 21 6.12 -8.86 4.14
C SER A 21 5.21 -8.70 5.35
N THR A 22 5.08 -9.75 6.14
CA THR A 22 4.30 -9.72 7.37
C THR A 22 5.07 -10.35 8.52
N SER A 23 4.85 -9.82 9.72
CA SER A 23 5.52 -10.29 10.93
C SER A 23 4.55 -10.76 12.02
N PHE A 24 3.25 -10.51 11.89
CA PHE A 24 2.31 -10.64 13.01
C PHE A 24 1.90 -12.07 13.37
N SER A 25 2.04 -13.04 12.49
CA SER A 25 1.60 -14.43 12.72
C SER A 25 2.69 -15.40 13.22
N HIS A 26 3.88 -14.90 13.49
CA HIS A 26 5.01 -15.70 13.93
C HIS A 26 5.19 -15.66 15.47
N PRO A 27 5.62 -16.74 16.15
CA PRO A 27 5.81 -16.74 17.61
C PRO A 27 6.75 -15.65 18.16
N LYS A 28 7.67 -15.13 17.35
CA LYS A 28 8.55 -14.01 17.72
C LYS A 28 7.94 -12.64 17.51
N SER A 29 6.69 -12.55 17.08
CA SER A 29 6.05 -11.25 16.76
C SER A 29 5.82 -10.43 18.03
N GLY A 30 5.18 -11.02 19.04
CA GLY A 30 4.71 -10.25 20.19
C GLY A 30 3.88 -9.03 19.75
N THR A 31 4.04 -7.91 20.47
CA THR A 31 3.45 -6.61 20.10
C THR A 31 4.41 -5.73 19.30
N LEU A 32 5.68 -6.13 19.19
CA LEU A 32 6.73 -5.37 18.52
C LEU A 32 7.66 -6.30 17.74
N SER A 33 7.91 -5.98 16.49
CA SER A 33 8.83 -6.68 15.60
C SER A 33 10.08 -5.83 15.30
N LEU A 34 10.01 -4.97 14.32
CA LEU A 34 11.11 -4.08 13.89
C LEU A 34 11.39 -2.93 14.86
N ALA A 35 10.44 -2.60 15.73
CA ALA A 35 10.61 -1.63 16.82
C ALA A 35 10.89 -2.29 18.19
N ASN A 36 11.16 -3.60 18.24
CA ASN A 36 11.34 -4.32 19.48
C ASN A 36 12.59 -3.83 20.23
N PRO A 37 12.51 -3.55 21.55
CA PRO A 37 13.68 -3.20 22.37
C PRO A 37 14.74 -4.30 22.42
N ASP A 38 14.33 -5.58 22.36
CA ASP A 38 15.24 -6.71 22.25
C ASP A 38 15.92 -6.71 20.87
N LYS A 39 17.24 -6.54 20.90
CA LYS A 39 18.05 -6.50 19.67
C LYS A 39 17.97 -7.82 18.90
N GLY A 40 17.92 -8.95 19.58
CA GLY A 40 17.89 -10.27 18.93
C GLY A 40 16.57 -10.49 18.17
N ILE A 41 15.44 -10.06 18.75
CA ILE A 41 14.14 -10.08 18.08
C ILE A 41 14.15 -9.11 16.88
N ARG A 42 14.66 -7.90 17.06
CA ARG A 42 14.76 -6.91 16.00
C ARG A 42 15.64 -7.39 14.85
N ASP A 43 16.82 -7.94 15.15
CA ASP A 43 17.73 -8.49 14.13
C ASP A 43 17.09 -9.64 13.35
N PHE A 44 16.33 -10.51 14.02
CA PHE A 44 15.57 -11.58 13.34
C PHE A 44 14.60 -11.02 12.30
N TRP A 45 13.84 -9.97 12.66
CA TRP A 45 12.86 -9.36 11.75
C TRP A 45 13.50 -8.54 10.65
N ILE A 46 14.64 -7.90 10.90
CA ILE A 46 15.43 -7.23 9.88
C ILE A 46 15.90 -8.25 8.84
N GLU A 47 16.46 -9.39 9.27
CA GLU A 47 16.90 -10.44 8.35
C GLU A 47 15.74 -11.10 7.60
N HIS A 48 14.59 -11.28 8.25
CA HIS A 48 13.35 -11.73 7.59
C HIS A 48 12.97 -10.78 6.46
N THR A 49 12.89 -9.49 6.74
CA THR A 49 12.49 -8.48 5.75
C THR A 49 13.50 -8.37 4.61
N LYS A 50 14.81 -8.47 4.88
CA LYS A 50 15.83 -8.52 3.84
C LYS A 50 15.64 -9.72 2.90
N ARG A 51 15.28 -10.89 3.44
CA ARG A 51 14.95 -12.07 2.62
C ARG A 51 13.69 -11.85 1.78
N CYS A 52 12.66 -11.22 2.34
CA CYS A 52 11.46 -10.84 1.58
C CYS A 52 11.82 -9.93 0.41
N ARG A 53 12.71 -8.94 0.60
CA ARG A 53 13.20 -8.06 -0.47
C ARG A 53 13.97 -8.83 -1.55
N ALA A 54 14.80 -9.79 -1.18
CA ALA A 54 15.50 -10.64 -2.14
C ALA A 54 14.53 -11.52 -2.96
N ILE A 55 13.45 -12.00 -2.34
CA ILE A 55 12.37 -12.71 -3.04
C ILE A 55 11.65 -11.77 -4.01
N ALA A 56 11.30 -10.56 -3.57
CA ALA A 56 10.65 -9.56 -4.41
C ALA A 56 11.52 -9.17 -5.62
N GLU A 57 12.84 -9.02 -5.44
CA GLU A 57 13.79 -8.79 -6.53
C GLU A 57 13.74 -9.90 -7.58
N GLU A 58 13.73 -11.17 -7.13
CA GLU A 58 13.65 -12.31 -8.05
C GLU A 58 12.29 -12.42 -8.73
N MET A 59 11.21 -12.07 -8.02
CA MET A 59 9.86 -11.97 -8.60
C MET A 59 9.83 -10.93 -9.72
N GLY A 60 10.31 -9.71 -9.45
CA GLY A 60 10.37 -8.63 -10.45
C GLY A 60 11.23 -9.01 -11.66
N ARG A 61 12.39 -9.60 -11.41
CA ARG A 61 13.28 -10.09 -12.48
C ARG A 61 12.58 -11.12 -13.40
N ARG A 62 11.78 -12.04 -12.81
CA ARG A 62 11.08 -13.07 -13.59
C ARG A 62 9.87 -12.55 -14.35
N GLN A 63 9.14 -11.60 -13.77
CA GLN A 63 7.97 -11.03 -14.46
C GLN A 63 8.34 -9.95 -15.48
N GLY A 64 9.58 -9.45 -15.46
CA GLY A 64 10.05 -8.41 -16.38
C GLY A 64 9.54 -7.00 -16.03
N ASP A 65 9.04 -6.82 -14.81
CA ASP A 65 8.53 -5.57 -14.28
C ASP A 65 8.82 -5.50 -12.76
N PRO A 66 9.22 -4.36 -12.20
CA PRO A 66 9.58 -4.28 -10.79
C PRO A 66 8.47 -4.76 -9.86
N CYS A 67 8.80 -5.65 -8.93
CA CYS A 67 7.89 -6.08 -7.88
C CYS A 67 7.83 -5.00 -6.79
N ILE A 68 6.65 -4.58 -6.38
CA ILE A 68 6.50 -3.71 -5.20
C ILE A 68 6.56 -4.58 -3.95
N MET A 69 7.53 -4.30 -3.11
CA MET A 69 7.68 -4.96 -1.82
C MET A 69 7.13 -4.06 -0.72
N ASN A 70 5.91 -4.35 -0.31
CA ASN A 70 5.24 -3.60 0.74
C ASN A 70 5.67 -4.08 2.12
N LEU A 71 6.08 -3.14 2.95
CA LEU A 71 6.42 -3.37 4.35
C LEU A 71 5.38 -2.73 5.26
N TRP A 72 4.56 -3.57 5.84
CA TRP A 72 3.67 -3.24 6.94
C TRP A 72 4.14 -3.90 8.22
N VAL A 73 4.06 -3.21 9.35
CA VAL A 73 4.35 -3.74 10.67
C VAL A 73 3.16 -3.55 11.61
N HIS A 74 2.92 -4.56 12.45
CA HIS A 74 1.91 -4.51 13.50
C HIS A 74 2.43 -3.85 14.80
N ASP A 75 3.59 -3.23 14.75
CA ASP A 75 4.28 -2.71 15.93
C ASP A 75 3.51 -1.55 16.58
N GLY A 76 3.22 -1.70 17.85
CA GLY A 76 2.48 -0.72 18.61
C GLY A 76 2.12 -1.19 20.02
N SER A 77 1.13 -0.54 20.62
CA SER A 77 0.67 -0.87 21.97
C SER A 77 -0.82 -0.64 22.12
N LYS A 78 -1.47 -1.54 22.84
CA LYS A 78 -2.84 -1.38 23.32
C LYS A 78 -2.95 -0.32 24.40
N ASP A 79 -1.91 -0.19 25.24
CA ASP A 79 -1.84 0.76 26.33
C ASP A 79 -1.00 1.98 25.95
N VAL A 80 -1.15 3.04 26.73
CA VAL A 80 -0.37 4.27 26.54
C VAL A 80 1.12 3.99 26.72
N THR A 81 1.89 4.27 25.67
CA THR A 81 3.34 4.07 25.68
C THR A 81 4.05 5.27 26.30
N VAL A 82 4.91 5.02 27.27
CA VAL A 82 5.67 6.06 27.99
C VAL A 82 6.66 6.79 27.05
N ASN A 83 7.30 6.07 26.15
CA ASN A 83 8.31 6.65 25.27
C ASN A 83 8.08 6.24 23.80
N ARG A 84 7.19 6.97 23.13
CA ARG A 84 6.88 6.77 21.71
C ARG A 84 8.08 7.00 20.80
N MET A 85 8.94 7.99 21.13
CA MET A 85 10.12 8.33 20.33
C MET A 85 11.08 7.16 20.26
N LYS A 86 11.39 6.50 21.38
CA LYS A 86 12.29 5.36 21.41
C LYS A 86 11.90 4.25 20.43
N TYR A 87 10.63 3.88 20.39
CA TYR A 87 10.18 2.82 19.47
C TYR A 87 10.25 3.25 18.01
N ARG A 88 9.99 4.52 17.71
CA ARG A 88 10.16 5.07 16.37
C ARG A 88 11.62 5.18 15.94
N GLU A 89 12.53 5.51 16.85
CA GLU A 89 13.98 5.48 16.61
C GLU A 89 14.45 4.06 16.29
N LEU A 90 14.00 3.06 17.04
CA LEU A 90 14.31 1.65 16.79
C LEU A 90 13.75 1.18 15.44
N PHE A 91 12.55 1.59 15.10
CA PHE A 91 11.95 1.27 13.82
C PHE A 91 12.71 1.92 12.67
N LYS A 92 13.07 3.19 12.82
CA LYS A 92 13.88 3.92 11.83
C LYS A 92 15.24 3.24 11.61
N ASP A 93 15.96 2.88 12.68
CA ASP A 93 17.22 2.12 12.59
C ASP A 93 17.03 0.80 11.83
N SER A 94 15.94 0.09 12.11
CA SER A 94 15.63 -1.15 11.41
C SER A 94 15.38 -0.93 9.93
N LEU A 95 14.63 0.09 9.55
CA LEU A 95 14.39 0.45 8.14
C LEU A 95 15.68 0.86 7.44
N ASP A 96 16.53 1.68 8.07
CA ASP A 96 17.81 2.09 7.51
C ASP A 96 18.71 0.88 7.21
N ARG A 97 18.71 -0.12 8.10
CA ARG A 97 19.45 -1.39 7.94
C ARG A 97 18.84 -2.30 6.88
N ILE A 98 17.51 -2.32 6.75
CA ILE A 98 16.79 -3.10 5.74
C ILE A 98 17.05 -2.53 4.36
N PHE A 99 16.95 -1.22 4.21
CA PHE A 99 17.02 -0.52 2.92
C PHE A 99 18.44 -0.12 2.51
N ALA A 100 19.46 -0.49 3.29
CA ALA A 100 20.86 -0.23 2.96
C ALA A 100 21.34 -0.87 1.64
N THR A 101 20.68 -1.94 1.19
CA THR A 101 20.94 -2.57 -0.10
C THR A 101 19.87 -2.16 -1.09
N GLU A 102 20.27 -1.62 -2.25
CA GLU A 102 19.35 -1.30 -3.31
C GLU A 102 19.20 -2.49 -4.27
N TYR A 103 18.00 -2.62 -4.85
CA TYR A 103 17.65 -3.62 -5.83
C TYR A 103 17.18 -2.97 -7.13
N LYS A 104 17.28 -3.68 -8.24
CA LYS A 104 16.93 -3.15 -9.56
C LYS A 104 15.52 -3.52 -10.00
N ASN A 105 15.07 -4.72 -9.63
CA ASN A 105 13.82 -5.30 -10.12
C ASN A 105 12.73 -5.31 -9.03
N MET A 106 12.91 -4.54 -7.96
CA MET A 106 11.89 -4.32 -6.94
C MET A 106 11.91 -2.89 -6.45
N LYS A 107 10.83 -2.45 -5.86
CA LYS A 107 10.69 -1.14 -5.22
C LYS A 107 10.20 -1.32 -3.81
N ASP A 108 10.83 -0.63 -2.86
CA ASP A 108 10.42 -0.62 -1.47
C ASP A 108 9.24 0.31 -1.26
N CYS A 109 8.24 -0.17 -0.55
CA CYS A 109 7.06 0.58 -0.17
C CYS A 109 6.79 0.44 1.33
N LEU A 110 6.38 1.52 1.98
CA LEU A 110 5.98 1.52 3.39
C LEU A 110 4.47 1.71 3.52
N GLU A 111 3.88 0.95 4.41
CA GLU A 111 2.46 1.04 4.74
C GLU A 111 2.25 1.48 6.17
N SER A 112 1.41 2.49 6.36
CA SER A 112 1.03 2.98 7.67
C SER A 112 -0.18 2.24 8.24
N LYS A 113 -0.40 2.35 9.55
CA LYS A 113 -1.58 1.85 10.25
C LYS A 113 -2.11 2.92 11.20
N VAL A 114 -3.43 2.98 11.37
CA VAL A 114 -4.06 3.91 12.32
C VAL A 114 -4.22 3.25 13.69
N PHE A 115 -4.96 2.16 13.76
CA PHE A 115 -5.24 1.42 14.99
C PHE A 115 -5.72 -0.01 14.67
N GLY A 116 -5.98 -0.79 15.68
CA GLY A 116 -6.49 -2.16 15.57
C GLY A 116 -5.40 -3.21 15.75
N ILE A 117 -5.79 -4.47 15.95
CA ILE A 117 -4.88 -5.62 16.19
C ILE A 117 -3.91 -5.34 17.37
N GLY A 118 -4.43 -4.77 18.48
CA GLY A 118 -3.61 -4.43 19.65
C GLY A 118 -2.85 -3.10 19.56
N LEU A 119 -3.21 -2.21 18.65
CA LEU A 119 -2.57 -0.91 18.44
C LEU A 119 -3.48 0.28 18.81
N GLU A 120 -4.45 0.07 19.71
CA GLU A 120 -5.51 1.03 19.98
C GLU A 120 -5.00 2.35 20.57
N SER A 121 -3.88 2.35 21.28
CA SER A 121 -3.31 3.54 21.89
C SER A 121 -2.07 4.09 21.21
N TYR A 122 -1.33 3.24 20.50
CA TYR A 122 -0.07 3.66 19.89
C TYR A 122 0.32 2.77 18.72
N THR A 123 0.50 3.37 17.57
CA THR A 123 1.05 2.73 16.37
C THR A 123 2.43 3.30 16.08
N VAL A 124 3.45 2.45 15.98
CA VAL A 124 4.82 2.87 15.65
C VAL A 124 4.89 3.41 14.22
N GLY A 125 4.39 2.63 13.27
CA GLY A 125 4.29 2.99 11.84
C GLY A 125 3.05 3.83 11.55
N SER A 126 2.91 5.00 12.19
CA SER A 126 1.82 5.93 11.87
C SER A 126 2.00 6.54 10.49
N ASN A 127 0.94 7.13 9.94
CA ASN A 127 0.99 7.75 8.61
C ASN A 127 2.10 8.82 8.52
N GLU A 128 2.23 9.68 9.53
CA GLU A 128 3.24 10.74 9.58
C GLU A 128 4.66 10.18 9.57
N PHE A 129 4.89 9.05 10.28
CA PHE A 129 6.19 8.39 10.29
C PHE A 129 6.51 7.80 8.91
N CYS A 130 5.59 7.02 8.34
CA CYS A 130 5.80 6.35 7.05
C CYS A 130 5.96 7.35 5.91
N VAL A 131 5.14 8.40 5.86
CA VAL A 131 5.26 9.49 4.88
C VAL A 131 6.59 10.21 5.03
N GLY A 132 6.94 10.62 6.26
CA GLY A 132 8.21 11.32 6.53
C GLY A 132 9.42 10.49 6.10
N TYR A 133 9.42 9.19 6.42
CA TYR A 133 10.49 8.28 6.02
C TYR A 133 10.53 8.08 4.49
N SER A 134 9.38 7.83 3.85
CA SER A 134 9.30 7.60 2.40
C SER A 134 9.75 8.83 1.61
N VAL A 135 9.33 10.03 2.00
CA VAL A 135 9.76 11.29 1.37
C VAL A 135 11.27 11.49 1.52
N GLN A 136 11.80 11.30 2.73
CA GLN A 136 13.24 11.48 3.00
C GLN A 136 14.11 10.51 2.20
N HIS A 137 13.65 9.27 2.00
CA HIS A 137 14.44 8.20 1.38
C HIS A 137 13.96 7.84 -0.04
N GLN A 138 13.02 8.61 -0.61
CA GLN A 138 12.44 8.40 -1.93
C GLN A 138 11.93 6.97 -2.12
N LYS A 139 11.26 6.43 -1.09
CA LYS A 139 10.55 5.14 -1.13
C LYS A 139 9.10 5.37 -1.49
N LEU A 140 8.42 4.33 -1.96
CA LEU A 140 6.98 4.37 -2.18
C LEU A 140 6.23 4.42 -0.85
N ILE A 141 5.00 4.91 -0.90
CA ILE A 141 4.07 4.84 0.22
C ILE A 141 2.83 4.06 -0.21
N THR A 142 2.35 3.19 0.66
CA THR A 142 1.07 2.51 0.46
C THR A 142 -0.05 3.33 1.08
N ILE A 143 -1.06 3.63 0.30
CA ILE A 143 -2.35 4.15 0.75
C ILE A 143 -3.30 2.95 0.83
N ASP A 144 -3.54 2.46 2.03
CA ASP A 144 -4.56 1.45 2.30
C ASP A 144 -5.88 2.15 2.62
N THR A 145 -6.95 1.76 1.94
CA THR A 145 -8.27 2.40 2.09
C THR A 145 -8.89 2.21 3.47
N GLY A 146 -8.45 1.21 4.23
CA GLY A 146 -8.89 0.91 5.59
C GLY A 146 -8.02 1.52 6.70
N HIS A 147 -6.86 2.09 6.36
CA HIS A 147 -5.86 2.55 7.33
C HIS A 147 -5.96 4.05 7.69
N PHE A 148 -7.12 4.65 7.47
CA PHE A 148 -7.39 6.06 7.80
C PHE A 148 -8.67 6.19 8.61
N HIS A 149 -8.86 7.34 9.24
CA HIS A 149 -10.10 7.62 9.93
C HIS A 149 -11.28 7.56 8.95
N PRO A 150 -12.47 7.02 9.34
CA PRO A 150 -13.61 6.88 8.44
C PRO A 150 -14.12 8.17 7.79
N THR A 151 -13.74 9.33 8.31
CA THR A 151 -14.07 10.64 7.72
C THR A 151 -13.02 11.17 6.74
N GLU A 152 -11.90 10.48 6.57
CA GLU A 152 -10.87 10.85 5.62
C GLU A 152 -11.13 10.20 4.26
N SER A 153 -10.84 10.92 3.16
CA SER A 153 -10.84 10.35 1.82
C SER A 153 -9.45 9.82 1.46
N ALA A 154 -9.37 8.54 1.10
CA ALA A 154 -8.15 7.97 0.55
C ALA A 154 -7.79 8.58 -0.82
N ALA A 155 -8.79 9.00 -1.58
CA ALA A 155 -8.60 9.67 -2.87
C ALA A 155 -7.84 11.00 -2.73
N ASP A 156 -8.17 11.81 -1.71
CA ASP A 156 -7.50 13.10 -1.45
C ASP A 156 -6.00 12.94 -1.18
N LYS A 157 -5.57 11.76 -0.71
CA LYS A 157 -4.17 11.48 -0.43
C LYS A 157 -3.32 11.21 -1.66
N VAL A 158 -3.92 10.81 -2.77
CA VAL A 158 -3.20 10.44 -4.01
C VAL A 158 -2.43 11.63 -4.55
N SER A 159 -3.12 12.73 -4.86
CA SER A 159 -2.48 13.93 -5.42
C SER A 159 -1.49 14.56 -4.46
N SER A 160 -1.79 14.59 -3.17
CA SER A 160 -0.89 15.15 -2.16
C SER A 160 0.42 14.37 -2.02
N MET A 161 0.36 13.02 -2.02
CA MET A 161 1.55 12.18 -1.90
C MET A 161 2.40 12.17 -3.17
N LEU A 162 1.78 12.16 -4.36
CA LEU A 162 2.49 12.13 -5.65
C LEU A 162 3.39 13.36 -5.91
N LEU A 163 3.23 14.44 -5.12
CA LEU A 163 4.11 15.59 -5.16
C LEU A 163 5.48 15.33 -4.48
N PHE A 164 5.56 14.37 -3.59
CA PHE A 164 6.72 14.17 -2.72
C PHE A 164 7.39 12.79 -2.87
N VAL A 165 6.65 11.78 -3.31
CA VAL A 165 7.17 10.43 -3.54
C VAL A 165 7.10 10.07 -5.03
N PRO A 166 7.99 9.17 -5.51
CA PRO A 166 8.03 8.85 -6.93
C PRO A 166 6.77 8.13 -7.42
N GLU A 167 6.28 7.20 -6.63
CA GLU A 167 5.15 6.32 -6.97
C GLU A 167 4.37 5.93 -5.71
N LEU A 168 3.15 5.44 -5.90
CA LEU A 168 2.28 4.97 -4.83
C LEU A 168 1.91 3.50 -5.03
N MET A 169 1.72 2.81 -3.93
CA MET A 169 0.98 1.55 -3.87
C MET A 169 -0.39 1.83 -3.25
N LEU A 170 -1.43 1.25 -3.80
CA LEU A 170 -2.76 1.24 -3.20
C LEU A 170 -3.07 -0.16 -2.71
N HIS A 171 -3.52 -0.27 -1.47
CA HIS A 171 -4.24 -1.42 -0.97
C HIS A 171 -5.73 -1.09 -0.95
N VAL A 172 -6.46 -1.71 -1.87
CA VAL A 172 -7.87 -1.40 -2.07
C VAL A 172 -8.72 -2.51 -1.48
N SER A 173 -9.44 -2.17 -0.44
CA SER A 173 -10.47 -2.95 0.22
C SER A 173 -11.74 -2.10 0.37
N ARG A 174 -12.77 -2.66 0.96
CA ARG A 174 -13.95 -1.91 1.37
C ARG A 174 -14.05 -1.89 2.89
N PRO A 175 -13.49 -0.87 3.56
CA PRO A 175 -13.61 -0.73 4.99
C PRO A 175 -15.05 -0.34 5.37
N ILE A 176 -15.60 -1.01 6.38
CA ILE A 176 -16.91 -0.69 6.94
C ILE A 176 -16.71 -0.18 8.35
N ARG A 177 -16.66 1.14 8.52
CA ARG A 177 -16.43 1.88 9.78
C ARG A 177 -15.03 1.73 10.40
N TRP A 178 -14.27 0.74 10.00
CA TRP A 178 -12.92 0.42 10.46
C TRP A 178 -12.24 -0.45 9.40
N ASP A 179 -10.99 -0.77 9.60
CA ASP A 179 -10.21 -1.67 8.74
C ASP A 179 -10.75 -3.11 8.80
N SER A 180 -11.76 -3.36 7.99
CA SER A 180 -12.53 -4.62 8.01
C SER A 180 -12.29 -5.50 6.78
N ASP A 181 -11.45 -5.06 5.87
CA ASP A 181 -10.96 -5.80 4.69
C ASP A 181 -12.04 -6.54 3.89
N HIS A 182 -13.20 -5.90 3.73
CA HIS A 182 -14.25 -6.47 2.88
C HIS A 182 -13.90 -6.37 1.40
N VAL A 183 -14.49 -7.25 0.61
CA VAL A 183 -14.31 -7.28 -0.84
C VAL A 183 -14.65 -5.92 -1.45
N THR A 184 -13.74 -5.42 -2.27
CA THR A 184 -13.92 -4.20 -3.05
C THR A 184 -15.15 -4.30 -3.95
N ILE A 185 -15.98 -3.29 -3.91
CA ILE A 185 -17.11 -3.09 -4.81
C ILE A 185 -16.99 -1.73 -5.48
N MET A 186 -17.79 -1.47 -6.49
CA MET A 186 -17.91 -0.15 -7.09
C MET A 186 -18.87 0.70 -6.25
N ASP A 187 -18.33 1.34 -5.21
CA ASP A 187 -19.04 2.35 -4.40
C ASP A 187 -18.40 3.73 -4.61
N ASP A 188 -18.99 4.76 -4.00
CA ASP A 188 -18.54 6.14 -4.19
C ASP A 188 -17.07 6.35 -3.78
N PRO A 189 -16.60 5.87 -2.59
CA PRO A 189 -15.20 6.05 -2.21
C PRO A 189 -14.22 5.35 -3.15
N THR A 190 -14.56 4.14 -3.60
CA THR A 190 -13.72 3.40 -4.55
C THR A 190 -13.68 4.12 -5.90
N LEU A 191 -14.83 4.56 -6.39
CA LEU A 191 -14.88 5.30 -7.66
C LEU A 191 -14.10 6.62 -7.59
N GLU A 192 -14.24 7.38 -6.50
CA GLU A 192 -13.49 8.62 -6.26
C GLU A 192 -11.98 8.38 -6.29
N LEU A 193 -11.50 7.33 -5.65
CA LEU A 193 -10.08 6.95 -5.64
C LEU A 193 -9.55 6.72 -7.06
N PHE A 194 -10.26 5.95 -7.88
CA PHE A 194 -9.86 5.69 -9.26
C PHE A 194 -9.97 6.93 -10.15
N GLN A 195 -10.95 7.78 -9.91
CA GLN A 195 -11.06 9.07 -10.59
C GLN A 195 -9.87 9.97 -10.29
N GLU A 196 -9.41 10.02 -9.04
CA GLU A 196 -8.27 10.86 -8.66
C GLU A 196 -6.96 10.38 -9.34
N ILE A 197 -6.75 9.06 -9.47
CA ILE A 197 -5.61 8.52 -10.22
C ILE A 197 -5.61 9.05 -11.67
N VAL A 198 -6.79 9.01 -12.30
CA VAL A 198 -6.95 9.49 -13.69
C VAL A 198 -6.77 11.01 -13.77
N ARG A 199 -7.36 11.79 -12.86
CA ARG A 199 -7.20 13.26 -12.80
C ARG A 199 -5.73 13.68 -12.63
N CYS A 200 -4.97 12.93 -11.84
CA CYS A 200 -3.54 13.16 -11.66
C CYS A 200 -2.69 12.70 -12.85
N ASN A 201 -3.29 12.09 -13.88
CA ASN A 201 -2.57 11.41 -14.97
C ASN A 201 -1.46 10.47 -14.45
N ALA A 202 -1.77 9.68 -13.42
CA ALA A 202 -0.80 8.94 -12.62
C ALA A 202 -0.91 7.41 -12.77
N LEU A 203 -1.48 6.92 -13.87
CA LEU A 203 -1.65 5.47 -14.11
C LEU A 203 -0.33 4.71 -14.17
N ASP A 204 0.75 5.36 -14.55
CA ASP A 204 2.10 4.83 -14.61
C ASP A 204 2.87 4.93 -13.29
N ARG A 205 2.31 5.65 -12.31
CA ARG A 205 2.91 5.92 -11.01
C ARG A 205 2.13 5.35 -9.82
N VAL A 206 0.99 4.71 -10.07
CA VAL A 206 0.13 4.14 -9.03
C VAL A 206 -0.09 2.66 -9.27
N HIS A 207 0.44 1.85 -8.36
CA HIS A 207 0.29 0.40 -8.36
C HIS A 207 -0.94 0.02 -7.54
N ILE A 208 -1.84 -0.79 -8.12
CA ILE A 208 -3.13 -1.12 -7.50
C ILE A 208 -3.10 -2.57 -7.02
N GLY A 209 -3.06 -2.76 -5.71
CA GLY A 209 -3.25 -4.04 -5.04
C GLY A 209 -4.66 -4.16 -4.47
N LEU A 210 -5.27 -5.34 -4.63
CA LEU A 210 -6.50 -5.68 -3.95
C LEU A 210 -6.14 -6.40 -2.66
N ASP A 211 -6.46 -5.78 -1.53
CA ASP A 211 -6.09 -6.26 -0.21
C ASP A 211 -7.35 -6.45 0.66
N TYR A 212 -7.93 -7.64 0.60
CA TYR A 212 -9.08 -7.98 1.42
C TYR A 212 -9.04 -9.45 1.86
N PHE A 213 -9.58 -9.70 3.05
CA PHE A 213 -9.59 -11.00 3.72
C PHE A 213 -11.00 -11.46 4.08
N ASP A 214 -12.00 -10.97 3.37
CA ASP A 214 -13.41 -11.28 3.63
C ASP A 214 -13.68 -12.79 3.57
N ALA A 215 -14.00 -13.36 4.72
CA ALA A 215 -14.32 -14.77 4.87
C ALA A 215 -15.81 -15.07 4.68
N SER A 216 -16.64 -14.08 4.43
CA SER A 216 -18.08 -14.23 4.25
C SER A 216 -18.44 -14.87 2.92
N ILE A 217 -17.52 -14.86 1.95
CA ILE A 217 -17.69 -15.47 0.64
C ILE A 217 -16.48 -16.32 0.25
N ASN A 218 -16.66 -17.18 -0.74
CA ASN A 218 -15.56 -17.97 -1.29
C ASN A 218 -14.44 -17.06 -1.82
N ARG A 219 -13.18 -17.37 -1.50
CA ARG A 219 -12.01 -16.56 -1.86
C ARG A 219 -11.90 -16.30 -3.37
N ILE A 220 -12.15 -17.31 -4.21
CA ILE A 220 -12.11 -17.13 -5.66
C ILE A 220 -13.21 -16.15 -6.09
N GLY A 221 -14.42 -16.30 -5.55
CA GLY A 221 -15.52 -15.36 -5.77
C GLY A 221 -15.18 -13.94 -5.33
N ALA A 222 -14.54 -13.79 -4.17
CA ALA A 222 -14.07 -12.50 -3.66
C ALA A 222 -13.12 -11.81 -4.65
N TYR A 223 -12.10 -12.51 -5.12
CA TYR A 223 -11.14 -11.95 -6.09
C TYR A 223 -11.80 -11.64 -7.44
N VAL A 224 -12.71 -12.46 -7.93
CA VAL A 224 -13.45 -12.16 -9.17
C VAL A 224 -14.29 -10.89 -9.02
N ILE A 225 -15.02 -10.76 -7.91
CA ILE A 225 -15.86 -9.58 -7.65
C ILE A 225 -15.02 -8.33 -7.51
N GLY A 226 -14.01 -8.35 -6.65
CA GLY A 226 -13.17 -7.19 -6.37
C GLY A 226 -12.35 -6.75 -7.58
N THR A 227 -11.75 -7.69 -8.32
CA THR A 227 -11.03 -7.36 -9.56
C THR A 227 -11.95 -6.69 -10.59
N ARG A 228 -13.15 -7.24 -10.79
CA ARG A 228 -14.13 -6.64 -11.70
C ARG A 228 -14.60 -5.27 -11.25
N ALA A 229 -14.78 -5.07 -9.94
CA ALA A 229 -15.15 -3.78 -9.38
C ALA A 229 -14.06 -2.73 -9.64
N ALA A 230 -12.80 -3.04 -9.33
CA ALA A 230 -11.66 -2.16 -9.58
C ALA A 230 -11.51 -1.83 -11.08
N GLN A 231 -11.56 -2.84 -11.95
CA GLN A 231 -11.51 -2.63 -13.40
C GLN A 231 -12.65 -1.74 -13.90
N LYS A 232 -13.85 -1.91 -13.36
CA LYS A 232 -15.00 -1.10 -13.72
C LYS A 232 -14.83 0.34 -13.25
N CYS A 233 -14.38 0.56 -12.04
CA CYS A 233 -14.06 1.90 -11.52
C CYS A 233 -13.03 2.60 -12.41
N MET A 234 -11.94 1.92 -12.79
CA MET A 234 -10.94 2.46 -13.69
C MET A 234 -11.52 2.83 -15.07
N SER A 235 -12.28 1.92 -15.68
CA SER A 235 -12.88 2.14 -16.99
C SER A 235 -13.86 3.32 -17.00
N VAL A 236 -14.70 3.41 -15.96
CA VAL A 236 -15.67 4.51 -15.81
C VAL A 236 -14.92 5.84 -15.60
N SER A 237 -13.93 5.86 -14.73
CA SER A 237 -13.12 7.06 -14.46
C SER A 237 -12.43 7.58 -15.72
N TYR A 238 -11.79 6.68 -16.46
CA TYR A 238 -11.11 7.04 -17.70
C TYR A 238 -12.07 7.58 -18.79
N THR A 239 -13.25 6.96 -18.91
CA THR A 239 -14.24 7.37 -19.92
C THR A 239 -14.89 8.71 -19.55
N HIS A 240 -15.24 8.90 -18.27
CA HIS A 240 -15.91 10.11 -17.81
C HIS A 240 -15.02 11.35 -17.87
N LEU A 241 -13.77 11.23 -17.42
CA LEU A 241 -12.88 12.38 -17.32
C LEU A 241 -12.41 12.84 -18.70
N ARG A 242 -12.14 11.94 -19.64
CA ARG A 242 -11.84 12.33 -21.02
C ARG A 242 -13.00 12.95 -21.77
N ALA A 243 -14.25 12.59 -21.44
CA ALA A 243 -15.42 13.24 -22.02
C ALA A 243 -15.58 14.69 -21.52
N HIS A 244 -15.08 15.01 -20.32
CA HIS A 244 -15.10 16.36 -19.77
C HIS A 244 -13.93 17.24 -20.22
N GLU A 245 -12.76 16.68 -20.49
CA GLU A 245 -11.61 17.42 -21.03
C GLU A 245 -11.93 18.07 -22.37
N THR A 246 -12.69 17.39 -23.22
CA THR A 246 -13.15 17.96 -24.52
C THR A 246 -14.20 19.08 -24.41
N VAL A 247 -14.77 19.30 -23.24
CA VAL A 247 -15.78 20.35 -22.99
C VAL A 247 -15.16 21.60 -22.32
N LEU A 248 -14.00 21.45 -21.65
CA LEU A 248 -13.30 22.55 -20.97
C LEU A 248 -12.25 23.23 -21.85
N ASP A 249 -11.89 22.64 -23.00
CA ASP A 249 -11.00 23.23 -24.01
C ASP A 249 -11.76 24.03 -25.11
N LEU A 250 -13.04 24.32 -24.89
CA LEU A 250 -13.90 25.20 -25.70
C LEU A 250 -14.27 26.45 -24.91
#